data_5d0e6f9b9a622b27cf7d96c8f443c5b0
#
_entry.id   5d0e6f9b9a622b27cf7d96c8f443c5b0
#
_cell.length_a   1.000
_cell.length_b   1.000
_cell.length_c   1.000
_cell.angle_alpha   90.00
_cell.angle_beta   90.00
_cell.angle_gamma   90.00
#
_symmetry.space_group_name_H-M   'P 1'
#
loop_
_entity.id
_entity.type
_entity.pdbx_description
1 polymer ?
#
loop_
_entity_poly.entity_id
_entity_poly.type
_entity_poly.pdbx_seq_one_letter_code
_entity_poly.pdbx_strand_id
1 'polypeptide(L)'
;MALSSFPARAQNPRAPAVSATIAARKPVFAGACKACPWGILAQVTADALRFYGYETNICWVCWSNFGPREMADKTKPVMPPDAALGNPEYIEPPPDAVPDISATSESNLIDAWNGTGPYARDHKQRRNYRVVAVVRTTTYMLAAASRKSGITNLRQIKERTLPTWIVGGNDIIFDYYGIKIEDLKAKGGGIMPPEGLGPTRISREKRASADVFIGTGLLANTPEQRSWYEASQLNDLVFLDMEEPLLARLAQVPGYEPAILPLALFRGVDRPIRTVMRPNHLIYVRDDAPDEFAYTVAKALDEHRQLFQVQLEPWYYDPQTVAASKVIPMHPGAMKYYRERGFVQ
;
A
#
# COMPACT_ATOMS: atom_id res chain seq x y z
N MET A 1 40.72 -52.93 22.48
CA MET A 1 39.47 -52.91 21.72
C MET A 1 38.93 -51.49 21.82
N ALA A 2 39.08 -50.71 20.75
CA ALA A 2 38.58 -49.34 20.69
C ALA A 2 37.25 -49.36 19.92
N LEU A 3 36.18 -48.95 20.61
CA LEU A 3 34.86 -48.77 20.00
C LEU A 3 34.82 -47.43 19.25
N SER A 4 34.79 -47.52 17.95
CA SER A 4 34.58 -46.35 17.10
C SER A 4 33.12 -45.85 17.19
N SER A 5 32.92 -44.65 17.70
CA SER A 5 31.65 -43.95 17.69
C SER A 5 31.34 -43.47 16.28
N PHE A 6 30.23 -43.93 15.70
CA PHE A 6 29.65 -43.40 14.47
C PHE A 6 29.12 -41.98 14.69
N PRO A 7 29.39 -41.02 13.79
CA PRO A 7 28.81 -39.72 13.90
C PRO A 7 27.28 -39.77 13.65
N ALA A 8 26.54 -39.14 14.51
CA ALA A 8 25.09 -38.97 14.37
C ALA A 8 24.76 -38.31 13.02
N ARG A 9 23.95 -39.01 12.23
CA ARG A 9 23.41 -38.52 10.95
C ARG A 9 22.68 -37.20 11.21
N ALA A 10 23.18 -36.11 10.64
CA ALA A 10 22.49 -34.85 10.66
C ALA A 10 21.08 -35.01 10.08
N GLN A 11 20.06 -34.75 10.86
CA GLN A 11 18.68 -34.76 10.37
C GLN A 11 18.57 -33.67 9.31
N ASN A 12 18.23 -34.06 8.08
CA ASN A 12 17.86 -33.12 7.01
C ASN A 12 16.78 -32.17 7.56
N PRO A 13 16.91 -30.86 7.34
CA PRO A 13 15.84 -29.93 7.70
C PRO A 13 14.57 -30.39 7.00
N ARG A 14 13.54 -30.66 7.80
CA ARG A 14 12.21 -31.04 7.34
C ARG A 14 11.77 -30.04 6.27
N ALA A 15 11.42 -30.51 5.07
CA ALA A 15 10.80 -29.68 4.06
C ALA A 15 9.65 -28.88 4.69
N PRO A 16 9.50 -27.58 4.39
CA PRO A 16 8.46 -26.78 4.98
C PRO A 16 7.09 -27.44 4.75
N ALA A 17 6.31 -27.57 5.83
CA ALA A 17 4.98 -28.15 5.73
C ALA A 17 4.10 -27.23 4.87
N VAL A 18 3.51 -27.78 3.82
CA VAL A 18 2.51 -27.07 2.99
C VAL A 18 1.39 -26.59 3.91
N SER A 19 0.98 -25.32 3.78
CA SER A 19 -0.17 -24.81 4.51
C SER A 19 -1.40 -25.67 4.23
N ALA A 20 -2.15 -26.00 5.27
CA ALA A 20 -3.38 -26.79 5.13
C ALA A 20 -4.39 -26.12 4.18
N THR A 21 -4.46 -24.78 4.20
CA THR A 21 -5.34 -23.98 3.32
C THR A 21 -4.89 -24.03 1.86
N ILE A 22 -3.58 -23.97 1.59
CA ILE A 22 -3.03 -24.15 0.24
C ILE A 22 -3.25 -25.57 -0.26
N ALA A 23 -3.01 -26.58 0.58
CA ALA A 23 -3.24 -27.98 0.24
C ALA A 23 -4.71 -28.26 -0.08
N ALA A 24 -5.64 -27.62 0.63
CA ALA A 24 -7.07 -27.68 0.36
C ALA A 24 -7.51 -26.78 -0.81
N ARG A 25 -6.61 -26.07 -1.49
CA ARG A 25 -6.85 -25.07 -2.53
C ARG A 25 -7.77 -23.91 -2.10
N LYS A 26 -7.73 -23.56 -0.81
CA LYS A 26 -8.48 -22.44 -0.21
C LYS A 26 -7.54 -21.47 0.53
N PRO A 27 -6.56 -20.88 -0.18
CA PRO A 27 -5.62 -19.97 0.46
C PRO A 27 -6.32 -18.75 1.06
N VAL A 28 -5.74 -18.21 2.13
CA VAL A 28 -6.25 -17.02 2.81
C VAL A 28 -5.50 -15.79 2.33
N PHE A 29 -6.23 -14.81 1.78
CA PHE A 29 -5.70 -13.51 1.40
C PHE A 29 -6.00 -12.51 2.52
N ALA A 30 -4.96 -11.96 3.15
CA ALA A 30 -5.08 -10.92 4.16
C ALA A 30 -4.75 -9.52 3.61
N GLY A 31 -5.10 -8.48 4.37
CA GLY A 31 -4.78 -7.10 4.02
C GLY A 31 -5.77 -6.44 3.06
N ALA A 32 -6.94 -7.03 2.83
CA ALA A 32 -7.97 -6.46 1.98
C ALA A 32 -8.88 -5.47 2.71
N CYS A 33 -9.41 -4.51 1.97
CA CYS A 33 -10.50 -3.64 2.38
C CYS A 33 -11.40 -3.36 1.17
N LYS A 34 -12.71 -3.26 1.36
CA LYS A 34 -13.69 -3.23 0.26
C LYS A 34 -13.53 -2.07 -0.73
N ALA A 35 -12.96 -0.97 -0.32
CA ALA A 35 -12.92 0.25 -1.12
C ALA A 35 -11.51 0.75 -1.44
N CYS A 36 -10.50 -0.02 -1.11
CA CYS A 36 -9.10 0.32 -1.29
C CYS A 36 -8.41 -0.55 -2.35
N PRO A 37 -7.23 -0.12 -2.84
CA PRO A 37 -6.50 -0.85 -3.88
C PRO A 37 -6.18 -2.29 -3.51
N TRP A 38 -5.88 -2.55 -2.25
CA TRP A 38 -5.52 -3.90 -1.77
C TRP A 38 -6.71 -4.86 -1.80
N GLY A 39 -7.92 -4.37 -1.59
CA GLY A 39 -9.14 -5.17 -1.76
C GLY A 39 -9.35 -5.58 -3.22
N ILE A 40 -9.10 -4.67 -4.16
CA ILE A 40 -9.18 -5.01 -5.59
C ILE A 40 -8.03 -5.96 -5.98
N LEU A 41 -6.82 -5.76 -5.48
CA LEU A 41 -5.72 -6.70 -5.71
C LEU A 41 -6.05 -8.10 -5.16
N ALA A 42 -6.70 -8.16 -3.99
CA ALA A 42 -7.19 -9.42 -3.44
C ALA A 42 -8.22 -10.08 -4.36
N GLN A 43 -9.19 -9.31 -4.85
CA GLN A 43 -10.24 -9.79 -5.76
C GLN A 43 -9.64 -10.27 -7.09
N VAL A 44 -8.80 -9.45 -7.73
CA VAL A 44 -8.11 -9.83 -8.98
C VAL A 44 -7.31 -11.10 -8.81
N THR A 45 -6.58 -11.22 -7.70
CA THR A 45 -5.78 -12.42 -7.41
C THR A 45 -6.66 -13.64 -7.19
N ALA A 46 -7.74 -13.51 -6.44
CA ALA A 46 -8.69 -14.59 -6.19
C ALA A 46 -9.39 -15.05 -7.48
N ASP A 47 -9.83 -14.10 -8.30
CA ASP A 47 -10.50 -14.38 -9.56
C ASP A 47 -9.55 -15.08 -10.55
N ALA A 48 -8.31 -14.62 -10.65
CA ALA A 48 -7.29 -15.27 -11.48
C ALA A 48 -6.99 -16.71 -11.01
N LEU A 49 -6.89 -16.92 -9.69
CA LEU A 49 -6.60 -18.24 -9.12
C LEU A 49 -7.75 -19.24 -9.30
N ARG A 50 -9.00 -18.80 -9.47
CA ARG A 50 -10.14 -19.70 -9.77
C ARG A 50 -9.94 -20.52 -11.03
N PHE A 51 -9.29 -19.98 -12.06
CA PHE A 51 -8.97 -20.71 -13.30
C PHE A 51 -8.01 -21.87 -13.07
N TYR A 52 -7.34 -21.91 -11.91
CA TYR A 52 -6.42 -22.97 -11.50
C TYR A 52 -6.98 -23.82 -10.35
N GLY A 53 -8.28 -23.71 -10.08
CA GLY A 53 -8.99 -24.53 -9.10
C GLY A 53 -8.78 -24.10 -7.65
N TYR A 54 -8.37 -22.85 -7.39
CA TYR A 54 -8.27 -22.29 -6.04
C TYR A 54 -9.52 -21.46 -5.72
N GLU A 55 -10.01 -21.60 -4.51
CA GLU A 55 -11.07 -20.76 -3.90
C GLU A 55 -10.45 -19.93 -2.79
N THR A 56 -9.97 -18.73 -3.12
CA THR A 56 -9.29 -17.87 -2.16
C THR A 56 -10.27 -17.25 -1.17
N ASN A 57 -10.01 -17.43 0.13
CA ASN A 57 -10.73 -16.76 1.19
C ASN A 57 -10.14 -15.37 1.41
N ILE A 58 -10.90 -14.31 1.11
CA ILE A 58 -10.45 -12.93 1.27
C ILE A 58 -10.91 -12.40 2.62
N CYS A 59 -9.97 -11.95 3.46
CA CYS A 59 -10.27 -11.19 4.65
C CYS A 59 -10.52 -9.72 4.30
N TRP A 60 -11.77 -9.34 4.10
CA TRP A 60 -12.18 -8.03 3.62
C TRP A 60 -12.00 -6.87 4.62
N VAL A 61 -11.67 -7.18 5.85
CA VAL A 61 -11.54 -6.23 6.95
C VAL A 61 -10.14 -6.21 7.57
N CYS A 62 -9.22 -7.01 7.03
CA CYS A 62 -7.83 -7.09 7.47
C CYS A 62 -7.02 -6.00 6.77
N TRP A 63 -6.66 -4.98 7.50
CA TRP A 63 -5.92 -3.85 6.94
C TRP A 63 -4.55 -4.27 6.40
N SER A 64 -4.14 -3.70 5.28
CA SER A 64 -2.88 -3.98 4.62
C SER A 64 -1.64 -3.79 5.50
N ASN A 65 -1.71 -2.91 6.50
CA ASN A 65 -0.62 -2.66 7.45
C ASN A 65 -0.41 -3.81 8.45
N PHE A 66 -1.41 -4.68 8.65
CA PHE A 66 -1.28 -5.85 9.52
C PHE A 66 -0.85 -7.11 8.77
N GLY A 67 -1.15 -7.20 7.47
CA GLY A 67 -0.84 -8.37 6.66
C GLY A 67 0.61 -8.88 6.78
N PRO A 68 1.65 -8.01 6.70
CA PRO A 68 3.03 -8.44 6.89
C PRO A 68 3.32 -9.02 8.28
N ARG A 69 2.68 -8.46 9.33
CA ARG A 69 2.83 -8.96 10.71
C ARG A 69 2.17 -10.32 10.87
N GLU A 70 0.92 -10.42 10.49
CA GLU A 70 0.13 -11.63 10.60
C GLU A 70 0.73 -12.79 9.79
N MET A 71 1.19 -12.50 8.58
CA MET A 71 1.85 -13.48 7.72
C MET A 71 3.17 -13.99 8.32
N ALA A 72 4.05 -13.07 8.74
CA ALA A 72 5.36 -13.45 9.29
C ALA A 72 5.25 -14.14 10.65
N ASP A 73 4.33 -13.69 11.49
CA ASP A 73 4.11 -14.23 12.82
C ASP A 73 3.19 -15.46 12.81
N LYS A 74 2.63 -15.81 11.63
CA LYS A 74 1.68 -16.92 11.42
C LYS A 74 0.49 -16.83 12.37
N THR A 75 -0.06 -15.63 12.49
CA THR A 75 -1.21 -15.34 13.35
C THR A 75 -2.46 -15.11 12.50
N LYS A 76 -3.62 -15.41 13.11
CA LYS A 76 -4.91 -15.08 12.51
C LYS A 76 -5.00 -13.59 12.22
N PRO A 77 -5.55 -13.17 11.07
CA PRO A 77 -5.84 -11.77 10.81
C PRO A 77 -6.71 -11.17 11.90
N VAL A 78 -6.24 -10.06 12.48
CA VAL A 78 -6.94 -9.36 13.55
C VAL A 78 -7.34 -7.97 13.04
N MET A 79 -8.61 -7.63 13.23
CA MET A 79 -9.06 -6.27 13.05
C MET A 79 -8.81 -5.42 14.29
N PRO A 80 -8.46 -4.14 14.14
CA PRO A 80 -8.48 -3.22 15.27
C PRO A 80 -9.89 -3.20 15.90
N PRO A 81 -9.99 -3.22 17.24
CA PRO A 81 -11.28 -3.26 17.95
C PRO A 81 -12.23 -2.13 17.55
N ASP A 82 -11.70 -0.93 17.31
CA ASP A 82 -12.44 0.26 16.87
C ASP A 82 -12.97 0.14 15.44
N ALA A 83 -12.29 -0.59 14.59
CA ALA A 83 -12.73 -0.82 13.21
C ALA A 83 -13.80 -1.94 13.11
N ALA A 84 -13.83 -2.87 14.07
CA ALA A 84 -14.85 -3.92 14.15
C ALA A 84 -16.18 -3.39 14.74
N LEU A 85 -16.10 -2.43 15.67
CA LEU A 85 -17.25 -1.86 16.34
C LEU A 85 -18.17 -1.11 15.38
N GLY A 86 -19.37 -1.64 15.17
CA GLY A 86 -20.40 -1.02 14.33
C GLY A 86 -20.21 -1.16 12.81
N ASN A 87 -19.26 -1.98 12.36
CA ASN A 87 -19.12 -2.30 10.94
C ASN A 87 -20.00 -3.51 10.59
N PRO A 88 -21.17 -3.32 9.92
CA PRO A 88 -22.08 -4.42 9.58
C PRO A 88 -21.49 -5.40 8.55
N GLU A 89 -20.35 -5.04 7.97
CA GLU A 89 -19.67 -5.82 6.95
C GLU A 89 -18.52 -6.65 7.51
N TYR A 90 -18.33 -6.62 8.83
CA TYR A 90 -17.29 -7.41 9.47
C TYR A 90 -17.60 -8.91 9.34
N ILE A 91 -16.72 -9.61 8.64
CA ILE A 91 -16.71 -11.07 8.59
C ILE A 91 -15.48 -11.53 9.37
N GLU A 92 -15.73 -12.20 10.48
CA GLU A 92 -14.65 -12.76 11.27
C GLU A 92 -13.88 -13.81 10.47
N PRO A 93 -12.53 -13.73 10.39
CA PRO A 93 -11.74 -14.76 9.73
C PRO A 93 -11.92 -16.12 10.41
N PRO A 94 -11.84 -17.24 9.67
CA PRO A 94 -11.86 -18.57 10.26
C PRO A 94 -10.86 -18.70 11.43
N PRO A 95 -11.13 -19.52 12.44
CA PRO A 95 -10.28 -19.64 13.64
C PRO A 95 -8.81 -20.01 13.35
N ASP A 96 -8.58 -20.74 12.29
CA ASP A 96 -7.29 -21.25 11.81
C ASP A 96 -6.71 -20.49 10.61
N ALA A 97 -7.32 -19.35 10.27
CA ALA A 97 -6.91 -18.55 9.12
C ALA A 97 -5.54 -17.89 9.35
N VAL A 98 -4.49 -18.53 8.87
CA VAL A 98 -3.18 -17.89 8.74
C VAL A 98 -3.04 -17.38 7.31
N PRO A 99 -2.62 -16.12 7.09
CA PRO A 99 -2.48 -15.60 5.74
C PRO A 99 -1.47 -16.40 4.90
N ASP A 100 -1.88 -16.78 3.70
CA ASP A 100 -1.04 -17.45 2.72
C ASP A 100 -0.51 -16.46 1.68
N ILE A 101 -1.33 -15.45 1.36
CA ILE A 101 -1.07 -14.42 0.37
C ILE A 101 -1.60 -13.07 0.87
N SER A 102 -0.95 -12.00 0.47
CA SER A 102 -1.39 -10.63 0.82
C SER A 102 -0.87 -9.62 -0.21
N ALA A 103 -1.36 -8.38 -0.11
CA ALA A 103 -0.84 -7.26 -0.87
C ALA A 103 -0.72 -6.01 0.02
N THR A 104 0.33 -5.22 -0.24
CA THR A 104 0.53 -3.92 0.43
C THR A 104 1.42 -3.01 -0.41
N SER A 105 1.61 -1.75 0.01
CA SER A 105 2.59 -0.88 -0.61
C SER A 105 4.02 -1.40 -0.38
N GLU A 106 4.90 -1.18 -1.35
CA GLU A 106 6.31 -1.56 -1.22
C GLU A 106 6.95 -0.95 0.03
N SER A 107 6.66 0.33 0.33
CA SER A 107 7.16 1.00 1.54
C SER A 107 6.75 0.29 2.82
N ASN A 108 5.48 -0.09 2.95
CA ASN A 108 5.00 -0.80 4.14
C ASN A 108 5.66 -2.18 4.31
N LEU A 109 5.88 -2.89 3.21
CA LEU A 109 6.54 -4.19 3.26
C LEU A 109 8.03 -4.06 3.61
N ILE A 110 8.71 -3.01 3.11
CA ILE A 110 10.10 -2.68 3.47
C ILE A 110 10.19 -2.31 4.97
N ASP A 111 9.25 -1.53 5.48
CA ASP A 111 9.20 -1.20 6.91
C ASP A 111 9.06 -2.45 7.78
N ALA A 112 8.18 -3.37 7.40
CA ALA A 112 8.02 -4.65 8.12
C ALA A 112 9.30 -5.51 8.04
N TRP A 113 9.95 -5.53 6.87
CA TRP A 113 11.20 -6.26 6.64
C TRP A 113 12.34 -5.77 7.53
N ASN A 114 12.41 -4.44 7.73
CA ASN A 114 13.44 -3.79 8.53
C ASN A 114 13.06 -3.58 10.01
N GLY A 115 11.78 -3.72 10.36
CA GLY A 115 11.28 -3.39 11.70
C GLY A 115 11.23 -1.88 11.95
N THR A 116 10.92 -1.09 10.90
CA THR A 116 10.85 0.38 10.93
C THR A 116 9.41 0.86 10.78
N GLY A 117 9.20 2.18 10.77
CA GLY A 117 7.88 2.78 10.58
C GLY A 117 6.83 2.24 11.56
N PRO A 118 5.67 1.77 11.09
CA PRO A 118 4.61 1.22 11.95
C PRO A 118 5.02 -0.02 12.75
N TYR A 119 6.13 -0.67 12.38
CA TYR A 119 6.65 -1.89 13.01
C TYR A 119 7.80 -1.63 14.00
N ALA A 120 8.22 -0.38 14.18
CA ALA A 120 9.32 -0.01 15.09
C ALA A 120 9.02 -0.30 16.56
N ARG A 121 7.74 -0.28 16.96
CA ARG A 121 7.34 -0.47 18.37
C ARG A 121 7.64 -1.84 18.93
N ASP A 122 7.63 -2.88 18.12
CA ASP A 122 7.93 -4.25 18.56
C ASP A 122 9.36 -4.69 18.24
N HIS A 123 10.15 -3.79 17.62
CA HIS A 123 11.55 -4.00 17.25
C HIS A 123 11.83 -5.30 16.46
N LYS A 124 10.80 -5.83 15.79
CA LYS A 124 10.88 -7.12 15.11
C LYS A 124 11.01 -6.95 13.62
N GLN A 125 12.11 -7.44 13.05
CA GLN A 125 12.26 -7.61 11.60
C GLN A 125 11.45 -8.84 11.15
N ARG A 126 10.69 -8.67 10.06
CA ARG A 126 9.85 -9.74 9.51
C ARG A 126 10.32 -10.09 8.11
N ARG A 127 11.00 -11.23 8.01
CA ARG A 127 11.64 -11.68 6.76
C ARG A 127 11.06 -12.99 6.20
N ASN A 128 9.93 -13.43 6.75
CA ASN A 128 9.29 -14.71 6.45
C ASN A 128 8.24 -14.56 5.33
N TYR A 129 8.55 -13.76 4.30
CA TYR A 129 7.73 -13.64 3.10
C TYR A 129 8.57 -13.36 1.87
N ARG A 130 8.00 -13.61 0.69
CA ARG A 130 8.62 -13.41 -0.62
C ARG A 130 7.62 -12.76 -1.55
N VAL A 131 8.11 -11.86 -2.38
CA VAL A 131 7.28 -11.19 -3.40
C VAL A 131 6.98 -12.17 -4.53
N VAL A 132 5.71 -12.18 -4.95
CA VAL A 132 5.28 -12.91 -6.14
C VAL A 132 5.17 -11.97 -7.32
N ALA A 133 4.59 -10.78 -7.13
CA ALA A 133 4.45 -9.80 -8.21
C ALA A 133 4.62 -8.36 -7.69
N VAL A 134 5.32 -7.56 -8.47
CA VAL A 134 5.34 -6.11 -8.35
C VAL A 134 4.23 -5.56 -9.24
N VAL A 135 3.28 -4.83 -8.63
CA VAL A 135 2.16 -4.21 -9.32
C VAL A 135 2.40 -2.70 -9.37
N ARG A 136 2.44 -2.15 -10.57
CA ARG A 136 2.71 -0.73 -10.74
C ARG A 136 1.53 0.12 -10.29
N THR A 137 1.84 1.17 -9.55
CA THR A 137 0.87 2.17 -9.12
C THR A 137 1.40 3.57 -9.40
N THR A 138 0.56 4.58 -9.27
CA THR A 138 0.96 5.99 -9.43
C THR A 138 0.40 6.78 -8.25
N THR A 139 1.01 6.56 -7.07
CA THR A 139 0.59 7.23 -5.83
C THR A 139 1.46 8.46 -5.59
N TYR A 140 1.01 9.61 -6.05
CA TYR A 140 1.72 10.88 -5.88
C TYR A 140 1.53 11.45 -4.47
N MET A 141 2.56 12.11 -3.93
CA MET A 141 2.43 13.03 -2.80
C MET A 141 1.99 14.38 -3.33
N LEU A 142 0.85 14.87 -2.86
CA LEU A 142 0.21 16.08 -3.37
C LEU A 142 0.00 17.11 -2.28
N ALA A 143 0.16 18.37 -2.65
CA ALA A 143 -0.26 19.52 -1.85
C ALA A 143 -1.01 20.50 -2.76
N ALA A 144 -2.16 20.97 -2.30
CA ALA A 144 -2.95 21.98 -3.00
C ALA A 144 -3.57 22.97 -2.02
N ALA A 145 -3.83 24.17 -2.46
CA ALA A 145 -4.54 25.15 -1.69
C ALA A 145 -5.83 25.59 -2.40
N SER A 146 -6.86 25.91 -1.64
CA SER A 146 -8.02 26.60 -2.19
C SER A 146 -7.61 27.99 -2.66
N ARG A 147 -7.94 28.37 -3.90
CA ARG A 147 -7.56 29.66 -4.48
C ARG A 147 -8.05 30.85 -3.62
N LYS A 148 -9.22 30.71 -2.97
CA LYS A 148 -9.77 31.71 -2.05
C LYS A 148 -8.90 31.95 -0.81
N SER A 149 -8.04 30.98 -0.40
CA SER A 149 -7.16 31.14 0.76
C SER A 149 -6.01 32.11 0.48
N GLY A 150 -5.68 32.34 -0.80
CA GLY A 150 -4.52 33.12 -1.21
C GLY A 150 -3.18 32.44 -0.95
N ILE A 151 -3.17 31.20 -0.49
CA ILE A 151 -1.94 30.42 -0.24
C ILE A 151 -1.40 29.93 -1.58
N THR A 152 -0.16 30.30 -1.87
CA THR A 152 0.57 29.91 -3.09
C THR A 152 1.85 29.10 -2.79
N ASN A 153 2.23 29.04 -1.50
CA ASN A 153 3.39 28.28 -1.03
C ASN A 153 3.12 27.74 0.38
N LEU A 154 3.59 26.52 0.67
CA LEU A 154 3.38 25.87 1.96
C LEU A 154 4.04 26.61 3.15
N ARG A 155 5.10 27.37 2.94
CA ARG A 155 5.72 28.22 3.99
C ARG A 155 4.76 29.24 4.57
N GLN A 156 3.86 29.77 3.75
CA GLN A 156 2.87 30.75 4.18
C GLN A 156 1.93 30.23 5.27
N ILE A 157 1.74 28.91 5.39
CA ILE A 157 0.89 28.31 6.42
C ILE A 157 1.37 28.67 7.81
N LYS A 158 2.69 28.58 8.06
CA LYS A 158 3.30 28.94 9.34
C LYS A 158 3.21 30.44 9.62
N GLU A 159 3.44 31.27 8.61
CA GLU A 159 3.53 32.73 8.72
C GLU A 159 2.15 33.42 8.81
N ARG A 160 1.12 32.70 8.33
CA ARG A 160 -0.24 33.24 8.25
C ARG A 160 -0.82 33.53 9.66
N THR A 161 -1.43 34.70 9.82
CA THR A 161 -2.12 35.08 11.04
C THR A 161 -3.60 34.72 11.06
N LEU A 162 -4.19 34.50 9.87
CA LEU A 162 -5.58 34.08 9.73
C LEU A 162 -5.73 32.58 10.05
N PRO A 163 -6.91 32.16 10.51
CA PRO A 163 -7.23 30.71 10.64
C PRO A 163 -6.89 29.96 9.37
N THR A 164 -6.23 28.82 9.52
CA THR A 164 -5.89 27.96 8.38
C THR A 164 -6.34 26.54 8.67
N TRP A 165 -7.19 26.01 7.80
CA TRP A 165 -7.70 24.65 7.90
C TRP A 165 -7.07 23.74 6.85
N ILE A 166 -6.40 22.68 7.32
CA ILE A 166 -5.71 21.71 6.47
C ILE A 166 -6.50 20.40 6.46
N VAL A 167 -6.77 19.87 5.30
CA VAL A 167 -7.37 18.53 5.11
C VAL A 167 -6.26 17.51 4.84
N GLY A 168 -6.26 16.43 5.61
CA GLY A 168 -5.19 15.44 5.57
C GLY A 168 -3.93 15.91 6.29
N GLY A 169 -2.77 15.47 5.80
CA GLY A 169 -1.47 15.83 6.36
C GLY A 169 -0.37 14.85 5.99
N ASN A 170 0.86 15.26 6.28
CA ASN A 170 2.04 14.43 6.19
C ASN A 170 3.10 15.00 7.15
N ASP A 171 3.58 14.18 8.08
CA ASP A 171 4.50 14.62 9.14
C ASP A 171 5.82 15.18 8.60
N ILE A 172 6.37 14.61 7.53
CA ILE A 172 7.61 15.10 6.91
C ILE A 172 7.43 16.50 6.33
N ILE A 173 6.27 16.75 5.71
CA ILE A 173 5.92 18.08 5.16
C ILE A 173 5.72 19.07 6.31
N PHE A 174 4.99 18.67 7.34
CA PHE A 174 4.74 19.52 8.50
C PHE A 174 6.04 19.90 9.23
N ASP A 175 6.90 18.93 9.49
CA ASP A 175 8.22 19.14 10.12
C ASP A 175 9.10 20.08 9.29
N TYR A 176 9.14 19.86 7.97
CA TYR A 176 9.98 20.64 7.07
C TYR A 176 9.61 22.14 7.08
N TYR A 177 8.31 22.43 7.01
CA TYR A 177 7.82 23.80 7.03
C TYR A 177 7.60 24.35 8.44
N GLY A 178 7.80 23.54 9.48
CA GLY A 178 7.54 23.92 10.87
C GLY A 178 6.07 24.19 11.14
N ILE A 179 5.17 23.47 10.50
CA ILE A 179 3.72 23.55 10.70
C ILE A 179 3.37 22.74 11.94
N LYS A 180 2.95 23.43 13.01
CA LYS A 180 2.53 22.80 14.27
C LYS A 180 1.01 22.90 14.42
N ILE A 181 0.39 21.79 14.79
CA ILE A 181 -1.08 21.71 14.97
C ILE A 181 -1.54 22.68 16.07
N GLU A 182 -0.75 22.82 17.13
CA GLU A 182 -1.01 23.75 18.24
C GLU A 182 -1.04 25.20 17.77
N ASP A 183 -0.10 25.59 16.89
CA ASP A 183 -0.03 26.94 16.33
C ASP A 183 -1.24 27.22 15.42
N LEU A 184 -1.68 26.24 14.65
CA LEU A 184 -2.90 26.37 13.83
C LEU A 184 -4.13 26.58 14.72
N LYS A 185 -4.27 25.76 15.78
CA LYS A 185 -5.37 25.87 16.75
C LYS A 185 -5.37 27.20 17.47
N ALA A 186 -4.21 27.71 17.89
CA ALA A 186 -4.08 29.01 18.55
C ALA A 186 -4.56 30.16 17.66
N LYS A 187 -4.50 30.00 16.35
CA LYS A 187 -4.99 30.98 15.35
C LYS A 187 -6.44 30.71 14.91
N GLY A 188 -7.15 29.75 15.55
CA GLY A 188 -8.52 29.38 15.21
C GLY A 188 -8.68 28.42 14.02
N GLY A 189 -7.58 27.87 13.52
CA GLY A 189 -7.54 26.85 12.47
C GLY A 189 -7.29 25.43 13.00
N GLY A 190 -6.78 24.53 12.16
CA GLY A 190 -6.46 23.17 12.57
C GLY A 190 -6.39 22.16 11.44
N ILE A 191 -6.35 20.89 11.81
CA ILE A 191 -6.44 19.78 10.87
C ILE A 191 -7.89 19.27 10.81
N MET A 192 -8.43 19.18 9.62
CA MET A 192 -9.67 18.48 9.35
C MET A 192 -9.35 17.05 8.92
N PRO A 193 -9.71 16.02 9.71
CA PRO A 193 -9.53 14.64 9.27
C PRO A 193 -10.41 14.38 8.04
N PRO A 194 -9.95 13.55 7.10
CA PRO A 194 -10.77 13.11 5.99
C PRO A 194 -12.06 12.43 6.47
N GLU A 195 -13.14 12.66 5.77
CA GLU A 195 -14.45 12.06 6.03
C GLU A 195 -14.77 11.01 4.97
N GLY A 196 -14.86 9.75 5.37
CA GLY A 196 -15.05 8.64 4.45
C GLY A 196 -13.75 8.20 3.78
N LEU A 197 -13.85 7.74 2.53
CA LEU A 197 -12.75 7.11 1.82
C LEU A 197 -11.88 8.14 1.08
N GLY A 198 -10.60 8.15 1.42
CA GLY A 198 -9.55 8.93 0.75
C GLY A 198 -9.05 10.14 1.53
N PRO A 199 -7.78 10.52 1.26
CA PRO A 199 -7.02 11.43 2.14
C PRO A 199 -7.48 12.89 2.09
N THR A 200 -8.29 13.28 1.10
CA THR A 200 -8.73 14.67 0.91
C THR A 200 -10.25 14.84 0.93
N ARG A 201 -10.98 13.76 1.24
CA ARG A 201 -12.44 13.81 1.27
C ARG A 201 -12.95 14.51 2.52
N ILE A 202 -13.84 15.49 2.34
CA ILE A 202 -14.52 16.21 3.41
C ILE A 202 -15.99 16.45 3.05
N SER A 203 -16.83 16.63 4.05
CA SER A 203 -18.24 16.97 3.87
C SER A 203 -18.41 18.33 3.16
N ARG A 204 -19.59 18.53 2.59
CA ARG A 204 -19.93 19.77 1.91
C ARG A 204 -19.81 20.99 2.84
N GLU A 205 -20.22 20.83 4.09
CA GLU A 205 -20.22 21.88 5.10
C GLU A 205 -18.80 22.35 5.44
N LYS A 206 -17.86 21.41 5.59
CA LYS A 206 -16.46 21.70 5.90
C LYS A 206 -15.65 22.22 4.71
N ARG A 207 -16.12 21.94 3.49
CA ARG A 207 -15.43 22.37 2.27
C ARG A 207 -15.26 23.87 2.17
N ALA A 208 -16.24 24.63 2.67
CA ALA A 208 -16.18 26.09 2.66
C ALA A 208 -15.02 26.65 3.48
N SER A 209 -14.59 25.97 4.53
CA SER A 209 -13.48 26.39 5.42
C SER A 209 -12.13 25.76 5.10
N ALA A 210 -12.07 24.77 4.18
CA ALA A 210 -10.80 24.13 3.81
C ALA A 210 -9.90 25.09 3.01
N ASP A 211 -8.68 25.30 3.49
CA ASP A 211 -7.68 26.15 2.86
C ASP A 211 -6.62 25.34 2.11
N VAL A 212 -6.16 24.26 2.71
CA VAL A 212 -5.05 23.43 2.18
C VAL A 212 -5.41 21.95 2.23
N PHE A 213 -4.96 21.21 1.24
CA PHE A 213 -5.13 19.78 1.11
C PHE A 213 -3.73 19.15 0.96
N ILE A 214 -3.38 18.20 1.82
CA ILE A 214 -2.08 17.49 1.78
C ILE A 214 -2.35 16.00 1.93
N GLY A 215 -1.80 15.19 1.02
CA GLY A 215 -1.93 13.75 1.11
C GLY A 215 -1.49 13.02 -0.15
N THR A 216 -1.59 11.72 -0.12
CA THR A 216 -1.28 10.91 -1.29
C THR A 216 -2.47 10.88 -2.25
N GLY A 217 -2.18 11.02 -3.54
CA GLY A 217 -3.15 10.85 -4.62
C GLY A 217 -2.77 9.65 -5.47
N LEU A 218 -3.67 8.69 -5.56
CA LEU A 218 -3.48 7.50 -6.37
C LEU A 218 -4.37 7.60 -7.61
N LEU A 219 -3.79 7.26 -8.75
CA LEU A 219 -4.56 7.08 -9.98
C LEU A 219 -5.08 5.65 -10.02
N ALA A 220 -6.31 5.46 -9.66
CA ALA A 220 -7.04 4.24 -9.94
C ALA A 220 -8.55 4.44 -9.73
N ASN A 221 -9.31 3.51 -10.25
CA ASN A 221 -10.76 3.60 -10.30
C ASN A 221 -11.43 3.05 -9.02
N THR A 222 -10.87 3.35 -7.84
CA THR A 222 -11.47 2.99 -6.56
C THR A 222 -12.05 4.20 -5.84
N PRO A 223 -13.05 4.04 -4.97
CA PRO A 223 -13.63 5.15 -4.21
C PRO A 223 -12.60 5.95 -3.41
N GLU A 224 -11.65 5.28 -2.77
CA GLU A 224 -10.57 5.93 -2.01
C GLU A 224 -9.70 6.83 -2.91
N GLN A 225 -9.44 6.38 -4.11
CA GLN A 225 -8.54 7.05 -5.05
C GLN A 225 -9.17 8.20 -5.80
N ARG A 226 -10.49 8.24 -5.85
CA ARG A 226 -11.24 9.36 -6.42
C ARG A 226 -11.23 10.61 -5.56
N SER A 227 -10.72 10.55 -4.33
CA SER A 227 -10.79 11.68 -3.39
C SER A 227 -10.11 12.95 -3.92
N TRP A 228 -8.99 12.85 -4.62
CA TRP A 228 -8.34 13.99 -5.24
C TRP A 228 -9.08 14.52 -6.47
N TYR A 229 -9.68 13.64 -7.27
CA TYR A 229 -10.58 14.07 -8.34
C TYR A 229 -11.74 14.87 -7.76
N GLU A 230 -12.43 14.32 -6.76
CA GLU A 230 -13.53 15.00 -6.09
C GLU A 230 -13.08 16.34 -5.46
N ALA A 231 -11.96 16.35 -4.74
CA ALA A 231 -11.41 17.57 -4.15
C ALA A 231 -11.16 18.65 -5.22
N SER A 232 -10.54 18.30 -6.35
CA SER A 232 -10.23 19.23 -7.44
C SER A 232 -11.46 19.70 -8.21
N GLN A 233 -12.50 18.88 -8.28
CA GLN A 233 -13.75 19.22 -8.95
C GLN A 233 -14.63 20.15 -8.11
N LEU A 234 -14.66 19.90 -6.82
CA LEU A 234 -15.56 20.56 -5.87
C LEU A 234 -14.95 21.78 -5.19
N ASN A 235 -13.64 21.94 -5.27
CA ASN A 235 -12.92 23.11 -4.78
C ASN A 235 -12.13 23.74 -5.93
N ASP A 236 -12.01 25.07 -5.91
CA ASP A 236 -11.13 25.79 -6.83
C ASP A 236 -9.70 25.71 -6.28
N LEU A 237 -8.97 24.66 -6.66
CA LEU A 237 -7.64 24.36 -6.17
C LEU A 237 -6.55 24.93 -7.07
N VAL A 238 -5.44 25.30 -6.44
CA VAL A 238 -4.12 25.46 -7.06
C VAL A 238 -3.17 24.44 -6.44
N PHE A 239 -2.50 23.65 -7.27
CA PHE A 239 -1.50 22.69 -6.78
C PHE A 239 -0.18 23.39 -6.51
N LEU A 240 0.42 23.06 -5.36
CA LEU A 240 1.60 23.73 -4.84
C LEU A 240 2.86 22.92 -5.12
N ASP A 241 3.93 23.61 -5.48
CA ASP A 241 5.26 23.00 -5.56
C ASP A 241 5.79 22.67 -4.15
N MET A 242 6.53 21.59 -4.07
CA MET A 242 7.37 21.27 -2.93
C MET A 242 8.82 21.64 -3.25
N GLU A 243 9.52 22.21 -2.26
CA GLU A 243 10.89 22.62 -2.43
C GLU A 243 11.84 21.41 -2.61
N GLU A 244 12.91 21.61 -3.37
CA GLU A 244 13.90 20.55 -3.64
C GLU A 244 14.42 19.82 -2.40
N PRO A 245 14.79 20.53 -1.31
CA PRO A 245 15.25 19.83 -0.11
C PRO A 245 14.17 18.96 0.54
N LEU A 246 12.88 19.37 0.45
CA LEU A 246 11.76 18.56 0.91
C LEU A 246 11.55 17.34 0.01
N LEU A 247 11.60 17.52 -1.31
CA LEU A 247 11.50 16.41 -2.27
C LEU A 247 12.61 15.39 -2.04
N ALA A 248 13.86 15.86 -1.82
CA ALA A 248 14.98 14.99 -1.50
C ALA A 248 14.74 14.21 -0.18
N ARG A 249 14.18 14.86 0.85
CA ARG A 249 13.84 14.22 2.12
C ARG A 249 12.70 13.19 1.96
N LEU A 250 11.68 13.50 1.19
CA LEU A 250 10.57 12.58 0.90
C LEU A 250 11.05 11.37 0.09
N ALA A 251 11.97 11.56 -0.86
CA ALA A 251 12.54 10.48 -1.66
C ALA A 251 13.43 9.51 -0.85
N GLN A 252 13.84 9.86 0.38
CA GLN A 252 14.53 8.96 1.29
C GLN A 252 13.60 7.98 2.00
N VAL A 253 12.29 8.22 1.97
CA VAL A 253 11.32 7.28 2.52
C VAL A 253 11.33 6.02 1.66
N PRO A 254 11.49 4.82 2.25
CA PRO A 254 11.50 3.57 1.49
C PRO A 254 10.29 3.46 0.55
N GLY A 255 10.53 3.07 -0.70
CA GLY A 255 9.49 2.92 -1.71
C GLY A 255 8.97 4.24 -2.32
N TYR A 256 9.56 5.40 -2.00
CA TYR A 256 9.30 6.65 -2.71
C TYR A 256 10.38 6.92 -3.76
N GLU A 257 9.97 7.51 -4.88
CA GLU A 257 10.89 7.97 -5.93
C GLU A 257 10.47 9.35 -6.45
N PRO A 258 11.41 10.15 -6.99
CA PRO A 258 11.09 11.41 -7.64
C PRO A 258 10.10 11.21 -8.79
N ALA A 259 9.14 12.13 -8.90
CA ALA A 259 8.08 12.05 -9.90
C ALA A 259 7.66 13.45 -10.39
N ILE A 260 6.94 13.47 -11.49
CA ILE A 260 6.29 14.67 -12.02
C ILE A 260 4.79 14.38 -12.13
N LEU A 261 3.99 15.19 -11.46
CA LEU A 261 2.55 15.22 -11.65
C LEU A 261 2.27 15.83 -13.03
N PRO A 262 1.63 15.09 -13.95
CA PRO A 262 1.37 15.60 -15.31
C PRO A 262 0.43 16.81 -15.32
N LEU A 263 0.65 17.72 -16.26
CA LEU A 263 -0.30 18.78 -16.58
C LEU A 263 -1.71 18.23 -16.77
N ALA A 264 -2.70 18.90 -16.20
CA ALA A 264 -4.13 18.61 -16.32
C ALA A 264 -4.59 17.25 -15.75
N LEU A 265 -3.75 16.56 -14.95
CA LEU A 265 -4.15 15.31 -14.31
C LEU A 265 -5.35 15.51 -13.37
N PHE A 266 -5.36 16.64 -12.65
CA PHE A 266 -6.50 17.11 -11.87
C PHE A 266 -6.85 18.54 -12.28
N ARG A 267 -8.09 18.97 -12.09
CA ARG A 267 -8.46 20.37 -12.25
C ARG A 267 -7.62 21.24 -11.31
N GLY A 268 -6.97 22.26 -11.86
CA GLY A 268 -6.07 23.14 -11.11
C GLY A 268 -4.58 22.77 -11.20
N VAL A 269 -4.24 21.67 -11.89
CA VAL A 269 -2.87 21.36 -12.28
C VAL A 269 -2.63 22.04 -13.64
N ASP A 270 -2.10 23.23 -13.62
CA ASP A 270 -1.89 24.10 -14.79
C ASP A 270 -0.48 24.02 -15.40
N ARG A 271 0.40 23.22 -14.79
CA ARG A 271 1.75 22.91 -15.26
C ARG A 271 2.19 21.56 -14.71
N PRO A 272 3.26 20.94 -15.23
CA PRO A 272 3.92 19.82 -14.57
C PRO A 272 4.45 20.23 -13.19
N ILE A 273 4.20 19.42 -12.15
CA ILE A 273 4.59 19.70 -10.77
C ILE A 273 5.55 18.60 -10.30
N ARG A 274 6.71 19.00 -9.79
CA ARG A 274 7.68 18.08 -9.21
C ARG A 274 7.18 17.58 -7.86
N THR A 275 7.23 16.27 -7.68
CA THR A 275 6.77 15.60 -6.47
C THR A 275 7.55 14.31 -6.24
N VAL A 276 7.10 13.49 -5.31
CA VAL A 276 7.51 12.09 -5.17
C VAL A 276 6.29 11.18 -5.32
N MET A 277 6.53 9.94 -5.73
CA MET A 277 5.48 8.93 -5.79
C MET A 277 5.93 7.60 -5.20
N ARG A 278 4.97 6.79 -4.81
CA ARG A 278 5.14 5.36 -4.56
C ARG A 278 4.69 4.60 -5.80
N PRO A 279 5.64 4.01 -6.56
CA PRO A 279 5.30 3.40 -7.84
C PRO A 279 4.75 1.99 -7.74
N ASN A 280 4.89 1.33 -6.57
CA ASN A 280 4.66 -0.11 -6.47
C ASN A 280 3.75 -0.50 -5.30
N HIS A 281 2.87 -1.46 -5.59
CA HIS A 281 2.30 -2.38 -4.62
C HIS A 281 2.92 -3.76 -4.83
N LEU A 282 3.02 -4.55 -3.77
CA LEU A 282 3.60 -5.88 -3.82
C LEU A 282 2.54 -6.91 -3.45
N ILE A 283 2.39 -7.95 -4.29
CA ILE A 283 1.69 -9.17 -3.93
C ILE A 283 2.76 -10.14 -3.44
N TYR A 284 2.56 -10.70 -2.26
CA TYR A 284 3.55 -11.53 -1.58
C TYR A 284 2.91 -12.73 -0.88
N VAL A 285 3.69 -13.77 -0.68
CA VAL A 285 3.31 -15.01 0.01
C VAL A 285 4.29 -15.27 1.15
N ARG A 286 3.98 -16.21 2.04
CA ARG A 286 4.96 -16.68 3.03
C ARG A 286 6.19 -17.28 2.35
N ASP A 287 7.34 -17.20 3.01
CA ASP A 287 8.60 -17.78 2.52
C ASP A 287 8.59 -19.31 2.50
N ASP A 288 7.72 -19.94 3.29
CA ASP A 288 7.50 -21.40 3.31
C ASP A 288 6.37 -21.86 2.36
N ALA A 289 5.81 -20.96 1.55
CA ALA A 289 4.85 -21.33 0.52
C ALA A 289 5.51 -22.28 -0.51
N PRO A 290 4.80 -23.30 -1.00
CA PRO A 290 5.34 -24.19 -2.04
C PRO A 290 5.66 -23.41 -3.32
N ASP A 291 6.78 -23.78 -3.98
CA ASP A 291 7.16 -23.20 -5.27
C ASP A 291 6.05 -23.32 -6.32
N GLU A 292 5.33 -24.44 -6.33
CA GLU A 292 4.20 -24.68 -7.23
C GLU A 292 3.06 -23.66 -6.99
N PHE A 293 2.77 -23.32 -5.72
CA PHE A 293 1.75 -22.33 -5.41
C PHE A 293 2.16 -20.95 -5.89
N ALA A 294 3.36 -20.50 -5.55
CA ALA A 294 3.85 -19.19 -5.97
C ALA A 294 3.99 -19.07 -7.50
N TYR A 295 4.41 -20.16 -8.17
CA TYR A 295 4.40 -20.27 -9.63
C TYR A 295 2.98 -20.09 -10.18
N THR A 296 2.01 -20.79 -9.59
CA THR A 296 0.61 -20.70 -10.02
C THR A 296 0.03 -19.30 -9.80
N VAL A 297 0.35 -18.64 -8.68
CA VAL A 297 -0.06 -17.24 -8.44
C VAL A 297 0.51 -16.33 -9.53
N ALA A 298 1.83 -16.40 -9.79
CA ALA A 298 2.48 -15.59 -10.82
C ALA A 298 1.86 -15.83 -12.21
N LYS A 299 1.64 -17.11 -12.56
CA LYS A 299 0.99 -17.52 -13.82
C LYS A 299 -0.44 -17.00 -13.93
N ALA A 300 -1.23 -17.14 -12.87
CA ALA A 300 -2.61 -16.69 -12.84
C ALA A 300 -2.71 -15.17 -13.08
N LEU A 301 -1.86 -14.39 -12.41
CA LEU A 301 -1.82 -12.93 -12.58
C LEU A 301 -1.40 -12.51 -14.00
N ASP A 302 -0.45 -13.20 -14.62
CA ASP A 302 -0.01 -12.89 -15.99
C ASP A 302 -1.05 -13.31 -17.04
N GLU A 303 -1.53 -14.53 -16.99
CA GLU A 303 -2.45 -15.06 -18.00
C GLU A 303 -3.83 -14.38 -17.92
N HIS A 304 -4.19 -13.82 -16.75
CA HIS A 304 -5.44 -13.10 -16.53
C HIS A 304 -5.22 -11.61 -16.22
N ARG A 305 -4.12 -11.01 -16.71
CA ARG A 305 -3.78 -9.60 -16.47
C ARG A 305 -4.84 -8.59 -16.95
N GLN A 306 -5.74 -9.00 -17.86
CA GLN A 306 -6.89 -8.18 -18.22
C GLN A 306 -7.81 -7.84 -17.04
N LEU A 307 -7.79 -8.63 -15.96
CA LEU A 307 -8.55 -8.31 -14.74
C LEU A 307 -8.05 -7.03 -14.08
N PHE A 308 -6.74 -6.76 -14.14
CA PHE A 308 -6.18 -5.49 -13.68
C PHE A 308 -6.71 -4.32 -14.52
N GLN A 309 -6.78 -4.49 -15.84
CA GLN A 309 -7.23 -3.45 -16.76
C GLN A 309 -8.70 -3.06 -16.52
N VAL A 310 -9.54 -4.02 -16.16
CA VAL A 310 -10.97 -3.79 -15.92
C VAL A 310 -11.24 -3.24 -14.51
N GLN A 311 -10.54 -3.76 -13.50
CA GLN A 311 -10.83 -3.45 -12.10
C GLN A 311 -9.97 -2.34 -11.50
N LEU A 312 -8.79 -2.09 -12.06
CA LEU A 312 -7.86 -1.05 -11.63
C LEU A 312 -7.53 -0.13 -12.80
N GLU A 313 -6.31 -0.28 -13.35
CA GLU A 313 -5.83 0.51 -14.49
C GLU A 313 -4.94 -0.36 -15.40
N PRO A 314 -4.86 -0.06 -16.72
CA PRO A 314 -4.14 -0.89 -17.68
C PRO A 314 -2.67 -1.13 -17.37
N TRP A 315 -2.01 -0.18 -16.69
CA TRP A 315 -0.57 -0.24 -16.38
C TRP A 315 -0.23 -0.97 -15.07
N TYR A 316 -1.22 -1.43 -14.30
CA TYR A 316 -0.95 -2.09 -13.01
C TYR A 316 -0.12 -3.37 -13.16
N TYR A 317 -0.38 -4.18 -14.17
CA TYR A 317 0.42 -5.35 -14.48
C TYR A 317 1.34 -5.08 -15.68
N ASP A 318 2.63 -4.97 -15.42
CA ASP A 318 3.66 -4.74 -16.44
C ASP A 318 4.68 -5.88 -16.45
N PRO A 319 4.73 -6.71 -17.51
CA PRO A 319 5.68 -7.82 -17.64
C PRO A 319 7.15 -7.42 -17.47
N GLN A 320 7.50 -6.17 -17.79
CA GLN A 320 8.89 -5.68 -17.69
C GLN A 320 9.32 -5.41 -16.24
N THR A 321 8.37 -5.17 -15.36
CA THR A 321 8.67 -4.77 -13.97
C THR A 321 8.06 -5.70 -12.91
N VAL A 322 7.23 -6.66 -13.30
CA VAL A 322 6.52 -7.55 -12.37
C VAL A 322 7.43 -8.34 -11.44
N ALA A 323 8.67 -8.61 -11.85
CA ALA A 323 9.69 -9.30 -11.06
C ALA A 323 10.77 -8.37 -10.49
N ALA A 324 10.58 -7.04 -10.52
CA ALA A 324 11.61 -6.05 -10.18
C ALA A 324 11.54 -5.59 -8.71
N SER A 325 11.32 -6.50 -7.76
CA SER A 325 11.43 -6.17 -6.33
C SER A 325 12.90 -5.93 -5.95
N LYS A 326 13.19 -4.73 -5.40
CA LYS A 326 14.56 -4.28 -5.13
C LYS A 326 15.10 -4.71 -3.77
N VAL A 327 14.24 -4.76 -2.75
CA VAL A 327 14.65 -4.97 -1.36
C VAL A 327 14.23 -6.35 -0.86
N ILE A 328 13.02 -6.76 -1.18
CA ILE A 328 12.43 -8.01 -0.68
C ILE A 328 12.59 -9.07 -1.76
N PRO A 329 13.17 -10.23 -1.44
CA PRO A 329 13.40 -11.28 -2.44
C PRO A 329 12.10 -11.76 -3.08
N MET A 330 12.17 -12.01 -4.39
CA MET A 330 11.11 -12.70 -5.11
C MET A 330 11.04 -14.16 -4.68
N HIS A 331 9.85 -14.74 -4.76
CA HIS A 331 9.66 -16.18 -4.50
C HIS A 331 10.28 -17.02 -5.64
N PRO A 332 11.04 -18.10 -5.34
CA PRO A 332 11.67 -18.93 -6.38
C PRO A 332 10.68 -19.47 -7.41
N GLY A 333 9.50 -19.93 -6.98
CA GLY A 333 8.44 -20.40 -7.86
C GLY A 333 7.92 -19.32 -8.82
N ALA A 334 7.73 -18.10 -8.34
CA ALA A 334 7.34 -16.97 -9.19
C ALA A 334 8.45 -16.62 -10.19
N MET A 335 9.70 -16.58 -9.74
CA MET A 335 10.86 -16.33 -10.60
C MET A 335 11.02 -17.40 -11.68
N LYS A 336 10.72 -18.66 -11.37
CA LYS A 336 10.70 -19.74 -12.36
C LYS A 336 9.72 -19.43 -13.49
N TYR A 337 8.48 -19.05 -13.15
CA TYR A 337 7.48 -18.67 -14.14
C TYR A 337 7.95 -17.49 -15.00
N TYR A 338 8.45 -16.42 -14.38
CA TYR A 338 8.89 -15.23 -15.12
C TYR A 338 10.07 -15.47 -16.05
N ARG A 339 11.01 -16.39 -15.70
CA ARG A 339 12.08 -16.83 -16.62
C ARG A 339 11.51 -17.61 -17.80
N GLU A 340 10.59 -18.53 -17.57
CA GLU A 340 9.92 -19.28 -18.66
C GLU A 340 9.16 -18.35 -19.62
N ARG A 341 8.64 -17.23 -19.11
CA ARG A 341 7.99 -16.19 -19.93
C ARG A 341 8.96 -15.22 -20.61
N GLY A 342 10.25 -15.26 -20.28
CA GLY A 342 11.25 -14.33 -20.79
C GLY A 342 11.12 -12.90 -20.20
N PHE A 343 10.47 -12.74 -19.05
CA PHE A 343 10.33 -11.43 -18.38
C PHE A 343 11.58 -11.04 -17.59
N VAL A 344 12.38 -12.03 -17.21
CA VAL A 344 13.68 -11.88 -16.55
C VAL A 344 14.70 -12.83 -17.17
N GLN A 345 15.97 -12.42 -17.12
CA GLN A 345 17.09 -13.21 -17.59
C GLN A 345 17.52 -14.25 -16.55
#